data_a90aa094831251785188dcdeaf5d1679
#
_entry.id   a90aa094831251785188dcdeaf5d1679
#
_cell.length_a   1.000
_cell.length_b   1.000
_cell.length_c   1.000
_cell.angle_alpha   90.00
_cell.angle_beta   90.00
_cell.angle_gamma   90.00
#
_symmetry.space_group_name_H-M   'P 1'
#
loop_
_entity.id
_entity.type
_entity.pdbx_description
1 polymer ?
#
loop_
_entity_poly.entity_id
_entity_poly.type
_entity_poly.pdbx_seq_one_letter_code
_entity_poly.pdbx_strand_id
1 'polypeptide(L)'
;MAESNFQVVKITTEETYALRTAVLRADTPTSDPKYAEDSKHGTVHLGIFDADKILIATSTWVINPWQDDPSAIAIQLRGMAVATKYQKSGLGKLLLDSGITHAKTHNAKYVWAKARDTALNFYLRNDFKSVGDGFTEGVTQMPHHLVVQKLL
;
A
#
# COMPACT_ATOMS: atom_id res chain seq x y z
N MET A 1 15.75 24.36 -2.30
CA MET A 1 14.68 23.87 -1.92
C MET A 1 14.89 22.94 -0.87
N ALA A 2 14.23 22.98 -0.02
CA ALA A 2 14.48 22.09 1.02
C ALA A 2 14.14 20.71 0.59
N GLU A 3 15.08 19.85 0.69
CA GLU A 3 14.79 18.47 0.63
C GLU A 3 13.86 18.16 1.74
N SER A 4 12.82 17.45 1.41
CA SER A 4 11.94 17.04 2.45
C SER A 4 12.64 15.97 3.27
N ASN A 5 12.67 16.16 4.55
CA ASN A 5 13.22 15.17 5.48
C ASN A 5 12.11 14.24 5.98
N PHE A 6 11.25 13.81 5.07
CA PHE A 6 10.19 12.90 5.43
C PHE A 6 10.76 11.54 5.81
N GLN A 7 10.25 10.99 6.89
CA GLN A 7 10.65 9.68 7.37
C GLN A 7 9.44 8.77 7.44
N VAL A 8 9.64 7.51 7.06
CA VAL A 8 8.62 6.49 7.19
C VAL A 8 8.72 5.88 8.59
N VAL A 9 7.62 5.86 9.31
CA VAL A 9 7.54 5.30 10.66
C VAL A 9 6.39 4.31 10.75
N LYS A 10 6.46 3.40 11.74
CA LYS A 10 5.34 2.52 12.05
C LYS A 10 4.26 3.30 12.76
N ILE A 11 3.01 3.04 12.40
CA ILE A 11 1.85 3.70 12.97
C ILE A 11 0.81 2.68 13.38
N THR A 12 -0.22 3.12 14.11
CA THR A 12 -1.32 2.26 14.52
C THR A 12 -2.35 2.12 13.41
N THR A 13 -3.21 1.11 13.53
CA THR A 13 -4.33 0.93 12.62
C THR A 13 -5.22 2.16 12.58
N GLU A 14 -5.57 2.69 13.76
CA GLU A 14 -6.45 3.85 13.88
C GLU A 14 -5.88 5.08 13.19
N GLU A 15 -4.58 5.25 13.22
CA GLU A 15 -3.93 6.39 12.57
C GLU A 15 -4.09 6.37 11.05
N THR A 16 -4.39 5.21 10.44
CA THR A 16 -4.57 5.11 8.99
C THR A 16 -5.95 5.58 8.52
N TYR A 17 -6.94 5.62 9.40
CA TYR A 17 -8.34 5.71 9.00
C TYR A 17 -8.71 6.99 8.27
N ALA A 18 -8.31 8.14 8.81
CA ALA A 18 -8.70 9.42 8.20
C ALA A 18 -8.19 9.54 6.76
N LEU A 19 -6.94 9.16 6.53
CA LEU A 19 -6.33 9.26 5.21
C LEU A 19 -6.92 8.23 4.24
N ARG A 20 -7.17 7.01 4.71
CA ARG A 20 -7.84 6.00 3.90
C ARG A 20 -9.22 6.49 3.45
N THR A 21 -10.00 7.06 4.37
CA THR A 21 -11.32 7.58 4.03
C THR A 21 -11.23 8.69 3.00
N ALA A 22 -10.34 9.66 3.24
CA ALA A 22 -10.22 10.84 2.36
C ALA A 22 -9.76 10.49 0.95
N VAL A 23 -8.82 9.52 0.83
CA VAL A 23 -8.17 9.23 -0.45
C VAL A 23 -8.73 7.98 -1.11
N LEU A 24 -8.86 6.89 -0.34
CA LEU A 24 -9.20 5.59 -0.90
C LEU A 24 -10.70 5.34 -1.01
N ARG A 25 -11.51 6.05 -0.23
CA ARG A 25 -12.96 5.88 -0.26
C ARG A 25 -13.68 6.98 -1.03
N ALA A 26 -12.96 7.98 -1.51
CA ALA A 26 -13.51 8.97 -2.41
C ALA A 26 -14.07 8.26 -3.66
N ASP A 27 -15.29 8.60 -4.05
CA ASP A 27 -15.96 8.03 -5.23
C ASP A 27 -16.19 6.51 -5.16
N THR A 28 -16.21 5.94 -3.95
CA THR A 28 -16.52 4.52 -3.75
C THR A 28 -17.86 4.37 -3.02
N PRO A 29 -18.48 3.17 -3.07
CA PRO A 29 -19.76 2.93 -2.41
C PRO A 29 -19.74 3.00 -0.89
N THR A 30 -18.57 2.95 -0.27
CA THR A 30 -18.45 2.93 1.19
C THR A 30 -17.45 3.96 1.66
N SER A 31 -17.66 4.51 2.86
CA SER A 31 -16.69 5.36 3.54
C SER A 31 -15.88 4.58 4.59
N ASP A 32 -16.15 3.29 4.78
CA ASP A 32 -15.49 2.48 5.80
C ASP A 32 -14.00 2.27 5.45
N PRO A 33 -13.06 2.76 6.28
CA PRO A 33 -11.64 2.63 6.01
C PRO A 33 -11.03 1.31 6.51
N LYS A 34 -11.80 0.48 7.19
CA LYS A 34 -11.27 -0.68 7.89
C LYS A 34 -11.07 -1.87 6.97
N TYR A 35 -9.99 -2.60 7.19
CA TYR A 35 -9.75 -3.90 6.57
C TYR A 35 -9.76 -4.98 7.65
N ALA A 36 -10.32 -6.14 7.33
CA ALA A 36 -10.28 -7.28 8.26
C ALA A 36 -8.83 -7.65 8.63
N GLU A 37 -7.91 -7.50 7.67
CA GLU A 37 -6.52 -7.84 7.86
C GLU A 37 -5.77 -6.89 8.79
N ASP A 38 -6.34 -5.74 9.14
CA ASP A 38 -5.66 -4.77 10.02
C ASP A 38 -5.28 -5.38 11.36
N SER A 39 -6.07 -6.32 11.86
CA SER A 39 -5.79 -6.98 13.14
C SER A 39 -5.08 -8.32 12.99
N LYS A 40 -4.74 -8.72 11.78
CA LYS A 40 -4.06 -9.98 11.55
C LYS A 40 -2.63 -9.91 12.11
N HIS A 41 -2.20 -11.00 12.77
CA HIS A 41 -0.84 -11.07 13.29
C HIS A 41 0.20 -10.77 12.20
N GLY A 42 1.16 -9.92 12.53
CA GLY A 42 2.23 -9.55 11.61
C GLY A 42 1.89 -8.40 10.67
N THR A 43 0.66 -7.88 10.70
CA THR A 43 0.31 -6.70 9.91
C THR A 43 1.05 -5.46 10.43
N VAL A 44 1.63 -4.71 9.52
CA VAL A 44 2.37 -3.49 9.83
C VAL A 44 1.80 -2.35 9.01
N HIS A 45 1.57 -1.22 9.68
CA HIS A 45 1.18 0.02 9.03
C HIS A 45 2.37 0.97 9.05
N LEU A 46 2.62 1.59 7.90
CA LEU A 46 3.67 2.60 7.76
C LEU A 46 3.03 3.94 7.47
N GLY A 47 3.66 5.00 7.94
CA GLY A 47 3.14 6.34 7.72
C GLY A 47 4.24 7.38 7.63
N ILE A 48 3.88 8.52 7.04
CA ILE A 48 4.71 9.70 6.96
C ILE A 48 3.88 10.86 7.49
N PHE A 49 4.46 11.61 8.43
CA PHE A 49 3.83 12.80 9.02
C PHE A 49 4.50 14.06 8.50
N ASP A 50 3.73 15.13 8.37
CA ASP A 50 4.31 16.43 8.05
C ASP A 50 4.85 17.11 9.32
N ALA A 51 5.36 18.34 9.19
CA ALA A 51 5.93 19.08 10.31
C ALA A 51 4.91 19.39 11.41
N ASP A 52 3.62 19.42 11.07
CA ASP A 52 2.53 19.64 12.01
C ASP A 52 1.98 18.34 12.60
N LYS A 53 2.69 17.23 12.39
CA LYS A 53 2.31 15.89 12.88
C LYS A 53 0.98 15.38 12.30
N ILE A 54 0.67 15.79 11.08
CA ILE A 54 -0.49 15.29 10.34
C ILE A 54 -0.02 14.15 9.43
N LEU A 55 -0.73 13.02 9.46
CA LEU A 55 -0.41 11.90 8.59
C LEU A 55 -0.73 12.27 7.14
N ILE A 56 0.28 12.25 6.29
CA ILE A 56 0.14 12.64 4.88
C ILE A 56 0.32 11.50 3.90
N ALA A 57 0.82 10.35 4.37
CA ALA A 57 0.93 9.16 3.54
C ALA A 57 0.91 7.92 4.42
N THR A 58 0.33 6.83 3.93
CA THR A 58 0.27 5.57 4.67
C THR A 58 0.25 4.37 3.74
N SER A 59 0.65 3.22 4.28
CA SER A 59 0.54 1.92 3.60
C SER A 59 0.42 0.82 4.65
N THR A 60 -0.19 -0.30 4.26
CA THR A 60 -0.39 -1.45 5.14
C THR A 60 0.18 -2.70 4.49
N TRP A 61 0.89 -3.50 5.28
CA TRP A 61 1.64 -4.65 4.81
C TRP A 61 1.19 -5.89 5.57
N VAL A 62 0.56 -6.81 4.86
CA VAL A 62 -0.13 -7.98 5.44
C VAL A 62 0.55 -9.25 4.98
N ILE A 63 0.82 -10.18 5.91
CA ILE A 63 1.32 -11.50 5.55
C ILE A 63 0.18 -12.25 4.89
N ASN A 64 0.28 -12.43 3.57
CA ASN A 64 -0.79 -13.07 2.80
C ASN A 64 -0.18 -13.73 1.56
N PRO A 65 -0.43 -15.05 1.33
CA PRO A 65 0.21 -15.76 0.24
C PRO A 65 -0.10 -15.18 -1.13
N TRP A 66 0.88 -15.27 -2.01
CA TRP A 66 0.68 -14.96 -3.43
C TRP A 66 0.05 -16.17 -4.13
N GLN A 67 -0.98 -15.92 -4.94
CA GLN A 67 -1.80 -16.98 -5.53
C GLN A 67 -1.03 -17.99 -6.38
N ASP A 68 0.03 -17.55 -7.06
CA ASP A 68 0.78 -18.41 -7.97
C ASP A 68 1.89 -19.20 -7.26
N ASP A 69 2.13 -18.93 -5.97
CA ASP A 69 3.14 -19.64 -5.18
C ASP A 69 2.70 -19.66 -3.71
N PRO A 70 1.61 -20.36 -3.40
CA PRO A 70 0.95 -20.25 -2.10
C PRO A 70 1.75 -20.80 -0.92
N SER A 71 2.80 -21.59 -1.16
CA SER A 71 3.64 -22.11 -0.08
C SER A 71 4.76 -21.14 0.32
N ALA A 72 5.04 -20.14 -0.51
CA ALA A 72 6.08 -19.17 -0.22
C ALA A 72 5.56 -18.05 0.68
N ILE A 73 6.44 -17.49 1.51
CA ILE A 73 6.12 -16.30 2.30
C ILE A 73 5.92 -15.14 1.35
N ALA A 74 4.80 -14.46 1.47
CA ALA A 74 4.49 -13.28 0.67
C ALA A 74 3.81 -12.22 1.54
N ILE A 75 3.98 -10.97 1.14
CA ILE A 75 3.35 -9.84 1.82
C ILE A 75 2.50 -9.09 0.80
N GLN A 76 1.27 -8.81 1.19
CA GLN A 76 0.35 -8.01 0.39
C GLN A 76 0.39 -6.57 0.86
N LEU A 77 0.62 -5.65 -0.07
CA LEU A 77 0.48 -4.22 0.17
C LEU A 77 -0.98 -3.83 0.00
N ARG A 78 -1.52 -3.14 0.98
CA ARG A 78 -2.90 -2.63 0.96
C ARG A 78 -2.92 -1.19 1.45
N GLY A 79 -3.98 -0.48 1.07
CA GLY A 79 -4.29 0.80 1.67
C GLY A 79 -3.20 1.85 1.51
N MET A 80 -2.46 1.85 0.40
CA MET A 80 -1.52 2.92 0.15
C MET A 80 -2.27 4.17 -0.25
N ALA A 81 -2.05 5.24 0.49
CA ALA A 81 -2.72 6.52 0.26
C ALA A 81 -1.76 7.67 0.54
N VAL A 82 -1.77 8.66 -0.34
CA VAL A 82 -1.00 9.89 -0.17
C VAL A 82 -2.00 11.04 -0.22
N ALA A 83 -1.93 11.94 0.78
CA ALA A 83 -2.81 13.11 0.83
C ALA A 83 -2.73 13.87 -0.50
N THR A 84 -3.87 14.36 -0.98
CA THR A 84 -3.99 14.90 -2.34
C THR A 84 -2.93 15.95 -2.64
N LYS A 85 -2.68 16.86 -1.71
CA LYS A 85 -1.70 17.94 -1.95
C LYS A 85 -0.26 17.45 -1.99
N TYR A 86 0.01 16.25 -1.52
CA TYR A 86 1.35 15.65 -1.54
C TYR A 86 1.53 14.59 -2.63
N GLN A 87 0.53 14.34 -3.44
CA GLN A 87 0.65 13.38 -4.54
C GLN A 87 1.67 13.87 -5.55
N LYS A 88 2.35 12.93 -6.20
CA LYS A 88 3.43 13.20 -7.16
C LYS A 88 4.67 13.84 -6.52
N SER A 89 4.84 13.70 -5.21
CA SER A 89 6.00 14.24 -4.49
C SER A 89 7.02 13.17 -4.09
N GLY A 90 6.79 11.91 -4.48
CA GLY A 90 7.69 10.81 -4.17
C GLY A 90 7.39 10.09 -2.87
N LEU A 91 6.34 10.46 -2.13
CA LEU A 91 6.01 9.81 -0.86
C LEU A 91 5.56 8.37 -1.04
N GLY A 92 4.84 8.08 -2.12
CA GLY A 92 4.45 6.70 -2.42
C GLY A 92 5.67 5.79 -2.60
N LYS A 93 6.70 6.28 -3.27
CA LYS A 93 7.92 5.52 -3.45
C LYS A 93 8.66 5.31 -2.13
N LEU A 94 8.69 6.31 -1.25
CA LEU A 94 9.30 6.15 0.08
C LEU A 94 8.58 5.04 0.87
N LEU A 95 7.26 5.04 0.86
CA LEU A 95 6.47 3.99 1.53
C LEU A 95 6.74 2.63 0.91
N LEU A 96 6.75 2.56 -0.41
CA LEU A 96 6.98 1.30 -1.13
C LEU A 96 8.35 0.73 -0.79
N ASP A 97 9.39 1.55 -0.85
CA ASP A 97 10.76 1.10 -0.55
C ASP A 97 10.88 0.61 0.89
N SER A 98 10.27 1.32 1.84
CA SER A 98 10.28 0.91 3.24
C SER A 98 9.55 -0.40 3.47
N GLY A 99 8.41 -0.59 2.80
CA GLY A 99 7.66 -1.84 2.88
C GLY A 99 8.37 -3.01 2.24
N ILE A 100 9.05 -2.79 1.13
CA ILE A 100 9.87 -3.83 0.49
C ILE A 100 11.02 -4.24 1.44
N THR A 101 11.66 -3.28 2.10
CA THR A 101 12.69 -3.58 3.11
C THR A 101 12.10 -4.42 4.25
N HIS A 102 10.92 -4.03 4.74
CA HIS A 102 10.22 -4.80 5.77
C HIS A 102 9.96 -6.24 5.30
N ALA A 103 9.47 -6.39 4.06
CA ALA A 103 9.19 -7.72 3.50
C ALA A 103 10.45 -8.57 3.43
N LYS A 104 11.58 -7.98 3.03
CA LYS A 104 12.87 -8.69 2.98
C LYS A 104 13.31 -9.17 4.35
N THR A 105 13.10 -8.38 5.40
CA THR A 105 13.46 -8.80 6.75
C THR A 105 12.62 -9.99 7.24
N HIS A 106 11.48 -10.24 6.63
CA HIS A 106 10.61 -11.38 6.92
C HIS A 106 10.83 -12.54 5.95
N ASN A 107 11.88 -12.48 5.14
CA ASN A 107 12.20 -13.52 4.15
C ASN A 107 11.07 -13.72 3.15
N ALA A 108 10.31 -12.69 2.85
CA ALA A 108 9.25 -12.78 1.87
C ALA A 108 9.84 -12.98 0.47
N LYS A 109 9.26 -13.91 -0.27
CA LYS A 109 9.63 -14.15 -1.65
C LYS A 109 8.94 -13.18 -2.60
N TYR A 110 7.76 -12.71 -2.24
CA TYR A 110 6.95 -11.81 -3.05
C TYR A 110 6.35 -10.69 -2.23
N VAL A 111 6.20 -9.53 -2.89
CA VAL A 111 5.24 -8.49 -2.47
C VAL A 111 4.23 -8.36 -3.61
N TRP A 112 2.95 -8.31 -3.28
CA TRP A 112 1.90 -8.21 -4.28
C TRP A 112 0.80 -7.27 -3.80
N ALA A 113 -0.01 -6.83 -4.74
CA ALA A 113 -1.11 -5.91 -4.43
C ALA A 113 -2.21 -6.03 -5.48
N LYS A 114 -3.42 -5.60 -5.10
CA LYS A 114 -4.50 -5.32 -6.03
C LYS A 114 -4.41 -3.84 -6.34
N ALA A 115 -3.82 -3.51 -7.48
CA ALA A 115 -3.55 -2.12 -7.84
C ALA A 115 -4.73 -1.54 -8.61
N ARG A 116 -5.23 -0.38 -8.18
CA ARG A 116 -6.19 0.38 -8.99
C ARG A 116 -5.53 0.70 -10.32
N ASP A 117 -6.30 0.66 -11.39
CA ASP A 117 -5.75 0.96 -12.73
C ASP A 117 -5.12 2.36 -12.77
N THR A 118 -5.66 3.31 -12.00
CA THR A 118 -5.08 4.66 -11.91
C THR A 118 -3.70 4.67 -11.26
N ALA A 119 -3.34 3.64 -10.51
CA ALA A 119 -2.02 3.51 -9.86
C ALA A 119 -1.13 2.47 -10.56
N LEU A 120 -1.62 1.82 -11.60
CA LEU A 120 -0.91 0.70 -12.22
C LEU A 120 0.50 1.11 -12.68
N ASN A 121 0.61 2.25 -13.35
CA ASN A 121 1.91 2.71 -13.85
C ASN A 121 2.92 2.97 -12.74
N PHE A 122 2.47 3.43 -11.58
CA PHE A 122 3.34 3.59 -10.41
C PHE A 122 4.00 2.26 -10.04
N TYR A 123 3.22 1.18 -10.00
CA TYR A 123 3.76 -0.14 -9.67
C TYR A 123 4.69 -0.65 -10.77
N LEU A 124 4.30 -0.47 -12.03
CA LEU A 124 5.14 -0.95 -13.15
C LEU A 124 6.48 -0.23 -13.19
N ARG A 125 6.53 1.06 -12.85
CA ARG A 125 7.78 1.81 -12.77
C ARG A 125 8.66 1.39 -11.61
N ASN A 126 8.08 0.72 -10.61
CA ASN A 126 8.79 0.31 -9.40
C ASN A 126 8.98 -1.21 -9.34
N ASP A 127 9.20 -1.83 -10.49
CA ASP A 127 9.63 -3.23 -10.64
C ASP A 127 8.55 -4.26 -10.33
N PHE A 128 7.30 -3.86 -10.30
CA PHE A 128 6.19 -4.82 -10.23
C PHE A 128 5.77 -5.23 -11.64
N LYS A 129 5.23 -6.42 -11.75
CA LYS A 129 4.64 -6.94 -12.98
C LYS A 129 3.14 -7.10 -12.79
N SER A 130 2.37 -6.75 -13.82
CA SER A 130 0.94 -7.02 -13.86
C SER A 130 0.70 -8.48 -14.23
N VAL A 131 -0.24 -9.13 -13.54
CA VAL A 131 -0.54 -10.54 -13.73
C VAL A 131 -2.03 -10.71 -13.98
N GLY A 132 -2.37 -11.38 -15.07
CA GLY A 132 -3.75 -11.68 -15.43
C GLY A 132 -4.51 -10.49 -15.98
N ASP A 133 -5.81 -10.70 -16.17
CA ASP A 133 -6.69 -9.66 -16.69
C ASP A 133 -7.11 -8.69 -15.60
N GLY A 134 -7.54 -7.51 -16.01
CA GLY A 134 -8.16 -6.56 -15.11
C GLY A 134 -9.47 -7.09 -14.53
N PHE A 135 -9.83 -6.59 -13.36
CA PHE A 135 -11.06 -6.97 -12.68
C PHE A 135 -11.67 -5.78 -11.97
N THR A 136 -12.97 -5.86 -11.67
CA THR A 136 -13.63 -4.87 -10.83
C THR A 136 -13.50 -5.33 -9.39
N GLU A 137 -12.88 -4.50 -8.55
CA GLU A 137 -12.68 -4.84 -7.15
C GLU A 137 -13.99 -4.61 -6.37
N GLY A 138 -14.33 -5.55 -5.46
CA GLY A 138 -15.65 -5.61 -4.85
C GLY A 138 -16.01 -4.44 -3.95
N VAL A 139 -15.05 -3.92 -3.17
CA VAL A 139 -15.30 -2.85 -2.22
C VAL A 139 -15.39 -1.49 -2.92
N THR A 140 -14.43 -1.20 -3.77
CA THR A 140 -14.35 0.11 -4.43
C THR A 140 -15.20 0.20 -5.69
N GLN A 141 -15.55 -0.94 -6.30
CA GLN A 141 -16.21 -1.02 -7.60
C GLN A 141 -15.39 -0.35 -8.70
N MET A 142 -14.08 -0.30 -8.54
CA MET A 142 -13.14 0.30 -9.49
C MET A 142 -12.31 -0.77 -10.19
N PRO A 143 -11.81 -0.48 -11.43
CA PRO A 143 -10.95 -1.43 -12.12
C PRO A 143 -9.57 -1.54 -11.45
N HIS A 144 -9.13 -2.79 -11.31
CA HIS A 144 -7.87 -3.16 -10.67
C HIS A 144 -7.13 -4.18 -11.51
N HIS A 145 -5.84 -4.31 -11.26
CA HIS A 145 -4.99 -5.41 -11.73
C HIS A 145 -4.18 -5.95 -10.57
N LEU A 146 -3.90 -7.24 -10.60
CA LEU A 146 -2.91 -7.82 -9.68
C LEU A 146 -1.51 -7.42 -10.15
N VAL A 147 -0.69 -7.01 -9.20
CA VAL A 147 0.72 -6.71 -9.46
C VAL A 147 1.57 -7.45 -8.44
N VAL A 148 2.77 -7.86 -8.85
CA VAL A 148 3.66 -8.65 -8.00
C VAL A 148 5.12 -8.32 -8.29
N GLN A 149 5.93 -8.31 -7.23
CA GLN A 149 7.38 -8.20 -7.34
C GLN A 149 8.00 -9.40 -6.63
N LYS A 150 8.88 -10.11 -7.32
CA LYS A 150 9.63 -11.20 -6.72
C LYS A 150 10.88 -10.65 -6.06
N LEU A 151 11.09 -10.99 -4.79
CA LEU A 151 12.22 -10.48 -3.99
C LEU A 151 13.37 -11.46 -3.88
N LEU A 152 13.09 -12.76 -4.00
CA LEU A 152 14.11 -13.80 -3.84
C LEU A 152 14.22 -14.68 -5.08
#